data_80bc86dab7ae6a6cddf679af9adfd0cb
#
_entry.id   80bc86dab7ae6a6cddf679af9adfd0cb
#
_cell.length_a   1.000
_cell.length_b   1.000
_cell.length_c   1.000
_cell.angle_alpha   90.00
_cell.angle_beta   90.00
_cell.angle_gamma   90.00
#
_symmetry.space_group_name_H-M   'P 1'
#
loop_
_entity.id
_entity.type
_entity.pdbx_description
1 polymer ?
#
loop_
_entity_poly.entity_id
_entity_poly.type
_entity_poly.pdbx_seq_one_letter_code
_entity_poly.pdbx_strand_id
1 'polypeptide(L)'
;MSYEFKTKRMEKAVVNDVVNKETVEDIKLYPIVENLQRGITKETCIKFGVRASLSEKDGKTPTAYYFPSYNQKGEIIGYKKQDVTKNKDEKYHWTSVGTVAIGNKLFGQNVAEQVNRKHTNCVYTEGEWDCLSVFQAQCDSVKGTKYEGHQPFVVSIPLGTKNAVEAMLHNKDFVLSYDSMTIFFDDDQATPLELSKGIMRGKEAREAVASAFIGNVELR
;
A
#
# COMPACT_ATOMS: atom_id res chain seq x y z
N MET A 1 -4.07 -9.72 -31.23
CA MET A 1 -4.45 -8.30 -31.31
C MET A 1 -3.46 -7.53 -30.47
N SER A 2 -2.63 -6.71 -31.10
CA SER A 2 -1.65 -5.87 -30.40
C SER A 2 -2.39 -4.66 -29.80
N TYR A 3 -2.40 -4.56 -28.48
CA TYR A 3 -2.84 -3.35 -27.81
C TYR A 3 -1.75 -2.27 -27.94
N GLU A 4 -1.96 -1.30 -28.81
CA GLU A 4 -1.18 -0.08 -28.82
C GLU A 4 -1.56 0.78 -27.60
N PHE A 5 -0.65 0.85 -26.63
CA PHE A 5 -0.77 1.79 -25.52
C PHE A 5 -0.54 3.21 -26.03
N LYS A 6 -1.63 3.98 -26.20
CA LYS A 6 -1.53 5.44 -26.27
C LYS A 6 -1.06 5.94 -24.90
N THR A 7 0.19 6.39 -24.85
CA THR A 7 0.73 7.12 -23.68
C THR A 7 -0.10 8.36 -23.44
N LYS A 8 -1.09 8.26 -22.57
CA LYS A 8 -1.76 9.44 -22.01
C LYS A 8 -0.71 10.20 -21.20
N ARG A 9 -0.55 11.46 -21.54
CA ARG A 9 0.26 12.45 -20.83
C ARG A 9 0.06 12.29 -19.33
N MET A 10 1.15 12.17 -18.58
CA MET A 10 1.13 12.16 -17.10
C MET A 10 0.33 13.38 -16.64
N GLU A 11 -0.86 13.14 -16.13
CA GLU A 11 -1.60 14.19 -15.43
C GLU A 11 -0.78 14.55 -14.20
N LYS A 12 -0.47 15.83 -14.08
CA LYS A 12 0.24 16.39 -12.93
C LYS A 12 -0.47 15.90 -11.66
N ALA A 13 0.32 15.34 -10.74
CA ALA A 13 -0.16 15.04 -9.40
C ALA A 13 -0.97 16.24 -8.92
N VAL A 14 -2.21 16.00 -8.51
CA VAL A 14 -3.03 17.04 -7.89
C VAL A 14 -2.31 17.40 -6.59
N VAL A 15 -1.54 18.46 -6.63
CA VAL A 15 -1.01 19.10 -5.43
C VAL A 15 -2.23 19.69 -4.73
N ASN A 16 -2.75 18.96 -3.77
CA ASN A 16 -3.76 19.50 -2.88
C ASN A 16 -3.09 20.58 -2.03
N ASP A 17 -3.29 21.83 -2.40
CA ASP A 17 -2.95 23.02 -1.62
C ASP A 17 -3.76 23.12 -0.32
N VAL A 18 -3.78 22.06 0.45
CA VAL A 18 -4.20 22.13 1.84
C VAL A 18 -2.92 22.19 2.65
N VAL A 19 -2.67 23.38 3.18
CA VAL A 19 -1.63 23.82 4.08
C VAL A 19 -1.14 22.71 5.05
N ASN A 20 -0.52 21.67 4.51
CA ASN A 20 0.31 20.79 5.29
C ASN A 20 1.66 21.49 5.36
N LYS A 21 1.95 22.09 6.50
CA LYS A 21 3.29 22.66 6.79
C LYS A 21 4.36 21.57 6.87
N GLU A 22 3.99 20.30 6.87
CA GLU A 22 4.87 19.14 6.99
C GLU A 22 5.57 18.86 5.66
N THR A 23 6.88 18.68 5.72
CA THR A 23 7.67 18.21 4.57
C THR A 23 7.99 16.72 4.67
N VAL A 24 8.42 16.13 3.56
CA VAL A 24 8.92 14.74 3.55
C VAL A 24 10.07 14.56 4.53
N GLU A 25 10.95 15.54 4.62
CA GLU A 25 12.12 15.49 5.53
C GLU A 25 11.71 15.57 7.00
N ASP A 26 10.69 16.38 7.33
CA ASP A 26 10.15 16.42 8.71
C ASP A 26 9.59 15.06 9.12
N ILE A 27 8.81 14.42 8.23
CA ILE A 27 8.17 13.14 8.52
C ILE A 27 9.21 12.02 8.71
N LYS A 28 10.34 12.06 8.03
CA LYS A 28 11.43 11.08 8.25
C LYS A 28 11.93 11.07 9.69
N LEU A 29 11.78 12.19 10.40
CA LEU A 29 12.22 12.34 11.80
C LEU A 29 11.12 11.97 12.81
N TYR A 30 9.88 11.77 12.37
CA TYR A 30 8.78 11.42 13.26
C TYR A 30 8.99 10.05 13.91
N PRO A 31 8.47 9.84 15.13
CA PRO A 31 8.58 8.57 15.81
C PRO A 31 7.86 7.45 15.04
N ILE A 32 8.27 6.22 15.34
CA ILE A 32 7.56 5.00 14.92
C ILE A 32 6.90 4.44 16.18
N VAL A 33 5.59 4.26 16.11
CA VAL A 33 4.77 3.71 17.19
C VAL A 33 3.86 2.62 16.65
N GLU A 34 3.39 1.75 17.55
CA GLU A 34 2.38 0.74 17.24
C GLU A 34 1.02 1.38 16.93
N ASN A 35 0.15 0.61 16.27
CA ASN A 35 -1.27 0.93 16.18
C ASN A 35 -2.08 -0.07 17.02
N LEU A 36 -2.34 0.28 18.28
CA LEU A 36 -3.04 -0.58 19.22
C LEU A 36 -4.47 -0.91 18.79
N GLN A 37 -5.16 0.03 18.11
CA GLN A 37 -6.54 -0.20 17.65
C GLN A 37 -6.62 -1.29 16.59
N ARG A 38 -5.56 -1.45 15.78
CA ARG A 38 -5.46 -2.47 14.75
C ARG A 38 -4.59 -3.67 15.16
N GLY A 39 -4.02 -3.65 16.36
CA GLY A 39 -3.11 -4.68 16.84
C GLY A 39 -1.79 -4.75 16.05
N ILE A 40 -1.39 -3.68 15.38
CA ILE A 40 -0.13 -3.62 14.63
C ILE A 40 1.01 -3.23 15.56
N THR A 41 2.01 -4.09 15.65
CA THR A 41 3.16 -3.88 16.54
C THR A 41 4.10 -2.80 16.01
N LYS A 42 4.88 -2.24 16.92
CA LYS A 42 5.91 -1.26 16.59
C LYS A 42 6.97 -1.85 15.64
N GLU A 43 7.33 -3.12 15.83
CA GLU A 43 8.29 -3.86 14.98
C GLU A 43 7.80 -3.92 13.53
N THR A 44 6.52 -4.21 13.33
CA THR A 44 5.91 -4.19 12.00
C THR A 44 5.95 -2.77 11.40
N CYS A 45 5.61 -1.74 12.18
CA CYS A 45 5.72 -0.36 11.72
C CYS A 45 7.16 0.04 11.37
N ILE A 46 8.16 -0.39 12.15
CA ILE A 46 9.58 -0.18 11.85
C ILE A 46 9.96 -0.83 10.53
N LYS A 47 9.55 -2.09 10.32
CA LYS A 47 9.86 -2.85 9.12
C LYS A 47 9.39 -2.16 7.85
N PHE A 48 8.21 -1.55 7.89
CA PHE A 48 7.61 -0.85 6.75
C PHE A 48 7.91 0.66 6.71
N GLY A 49 8.61 1.20 7.70
CA GLY A 49 8.95 2.62 7.79
C GLY A 49 7.76 3.53 8.06
N VAL A 50 6.70 3.01 8.69
CA VAL A 50 5.51 3.79 9.04
C VAL A 50 5.81 4.74 10.18
N ARG A 51 5.56 6.03 9.98
CA ARG A 51 5.80 7.10 10.97
C ARG A 51 4.49 7.56 11.58
N ALA A 52 4.56 8.26 12.71
CA ALA A 52 3.39 8.85 13.34
C ALA A 52 3.67 10.24 13.89
N SER A 53 2.70 11.15 13.75
CA SER A 53 2.66 12.36 14.56
C SER A 53 1.92 12.05 15.87
N LEU A 54 2.36 12.69 16.93
CA LEU A 54 1.80 12.51 18.27
C LEU A 54 1.09 13.78 18.74
N SER A 55 0.10 13.59 19.59
CA SER A 55 -0.65 14.69 20.22
C SER A 55 0.27 15.59 21.04
N GLU A 56 0.19 16.90 20.81
CA GLU A 56 0.92 17.89 21.60
C GLU A 56 0.49 17.88 23.09
N LYS A 57 -0.69 17.35 23.39
CA LYS A 57 -1.23 17.33 24.76
C LYS A 57 -0.51 16.33 25.67
N ASP A 58 -0.12 15.19 25.13
CA ASP A 58 0.44 14.08 25.92
C ASP A 58 1.75 13.53 25.37
N GLY A 59 2.12 13.90 24.15
CA GLY A 59 3.32 13.42 23.47
C GLY A 59 3.32 11.92 23.17
N LYS A 60 2.17 11.24 23.27
CA LYS A 60 2.06 9.78 23.17
C LYS A 60 0.97 9.30 22.22
N THR A 61 -0.18 9.94 22.22
CA THR A 61 -1.34 9.51 21.40
C THR A 61 -1.10 9.85 19.93
N PRO A 62 -1.14 8.88 19.02
CA PRO A 62 -1.02 9.15 17.61
C PRO A 62 -2.17 10.02 17.09
N THR A 63 -1.84 11.04 16.31
CA THR A 63 -2.81 11.91 15.62
C THR A 63 -2.85 11.65 14.13
N ALA A 64 -1.75 11.16 13.54
CA ALA A 64 -1.74 10.67 12.17
C ALA A 64 -0.66 9.59 11.99
N TYR A 65 -0.87 8.72 10.99
CA TYR A 65 0.13 7.78 10.50
C TYR A 65 0.54 8.13 9.07
N TYR A 66 1.81 7.87 8.75
CA TYR A 66 2.44 8.22 7.48
C TYR A 66 3.08 6.97 6.87
N PHE A 67 2.57 6.57 5.71
CA PHE A 67 3.03 5.41 4.96
C PHE A 67 3.97 5.87 3.85
N PRO A 68 5.23 5.44 3.84
CA PRO A 68 6.22 5.94 2.89
C PRO A 68 5.88 5.52 1.44
N SER A 69 6.05 6.47 0.52
CA SER A 69 5.94 6.28 -0.92
C SER A 69 7.32 6.39 -1.55
N TYR A 70 7.73 5.32 -2.26
CA TYR A 70 9.05 5.20 -2.85
C TYR A 70 8.98 5.36 -4.37
N ASN A 71 9.95 6.07 -4.94
CA ASN A 71 10.16 6.03 -6.38
C ASN A 71 10.77 4.68 -6.82
N GLN A 72 10.92 4.47 -8.13
CA GLN A 72 11.49 3.22 -8.66
C GLN A 72 12.97 3.00 -8.27
N LYS A 73 13.68 4.05 -7.83
CA LYS A 73 15.05 3.95 -7.31
C LYS A 73 15.11 3.55 -5.83
N GLY A 74 13.97 3.47 -5.13
CA GLY A 74 13.89 3.14 -3.71
C GLY A 74 14.10 4.35 -2.78
N GLU A 75 13.98 5.58 -3.29
CA GLU A 75 14.05 6.80 -2.48
C GLU A 75 12.65 7.17 -2.00
N ILE A 76 12.52 7.60 -0.73
CA ILE A 76 11.27 8.13 -0.20
C ILE A 76 11.04 9.52 -0.81
N ILE A 77 9.96 9.66 -1.56
CA ILE A 77 9.56 10.90 -2.24
C ILE A 77 8.23 11.45 -1.76
N GLY A 78 7.57 10.75 -0.86
CA GLY A 78 6.30 11.17 -0.28
C GLY A 78 5.84 10.24 0.82
N TYR A 79 4.72 10.60 1.42
CA TYR A 79 3.99 9.80 2.39
C TYR A 79 2.49 9.92 2.14
N LYS A 80 1.78 8.80 2.19
CA LYS A 80 0.32 8.78 2.32
C LYS A 80 0.02 8.96 3.81
N LYS A 81 -0.78 9.97 4.15
CA LYS A 81 -1.11 10.34 5.54
C LYS A 81 -2.53 9.95 5.86
N GLN A 82 -2.72 9.25 6.96
CA GLN A 82 -4.02 9.05 7.59
C GLN A 82 -4.12 9.90 8.86
N ASP A 83 -5.06 10.82 8.91
CA ASP A 83 -5.41 11.59 10.10
C ASP A 83 -6.40 10.78 10.94
N VAL A 84 -5.92 10.18 12.03
CA VAL A 84 -6.74 9.31 12.89
C VAL A 84 -7.61 10.07 13.88
N THR A 85 -7.52 11.40 13.89
CA THR A 85 -8.43 12.25 14.66
C THR A 85 -9.75 12.50 13.91
N LYS A 86 -9.83 12.10 12.63
CA LYS A 86 -10.99 12.25 11.75
C LYS A 86 -11.70 10.93 11.52
N ASN A 87 -13.01 10.99 11.30
CA ASN A 87 -13.78 9.84 10.86
C ASN A 87 -13.48 9.51 9.39
N LYS A 88 -13.76 8.25 8.98
CA LYS A 88 -13.48 7.76 7.62
C LYS A 88 -14.07 8.63 6.51
N ASP A 89 -15.26 9.17 6.72
CA ASP A 89 -16.02 9.96 5.74
C ASP A 89 -15.68 11.46 5.78
N GLU A 90 -14.85 11.86 6.72
CA GLU A 90 -14.46 13.26 6.83
C GLU A 90 -13.42 13.63 5.75
N LYS A 91 -13.61 14.84 5.21
CA LYS A 91 -12.66 15.41 4.25
C LYS A 91 -11.26 15.46 4.88
N TYR A 92 -10.27 15.03 4.08
CA TYR A 92 -8.86 14.98 4.50
C TYR A 92 -8.54 13.94 5.58
N HIS A 93 -9.38 12.92 5.80
CA HIS A 93 -8.99 11.74 6.56
C HIS A 93 -7.75 11.08 5.94
N TRP A 94 -7.72 10.99 4.59
CA TRP A 94 -6.55 10.60 3.83
C TRP A 94 -6.01 11.77 3.01
N THR A 95 -4.71 12.03 3.10
CA THR A 95 -3.98 13.06 2.34
C THR A 95 -2.60 12.55 1.93
N SER A 96 -1.84 13.39 1.23
CA SER A 96 -0.46 13.04 0.84
C SER A 96 0.47 14.21 1.15
N VAL A 97 1.70 13.88 1.53
CA VAL A 97 2.81 14.82 1.66
C VAL A 97 3.89 14.41 0.67
N GLY A 98 4.36 15.32 -0.17
CA GLY A 98 5.25 14.98 -1.27
C GLY A 98 4.52 14.19 -2.38
N THR A 99 5.22 13.27 -3.04
CA THR A 99 4.70 12.55 -4.20
C THR A 99 4.18 11.15 -3.84
N VAL A 100 2.88 10.96 -3.98
CA VAL A 100 2.22 9.64 -3.93
C VAL A 100 1.52 9.45 -5.28
N ALA A 101 2.04 8.55 -6.12
CA ALA A 101 1.59 8.38 -7.49
C ALA A 101 1.50 6.89 -7.88
N ILE A 102 0.69 6.60 -8.91
CA ILE A 102 0.48 5.24 -9.45
C ILE A 102 1.81 4.61 -9.92
N GLY A 103 2.71 5.41 -10.49
CA GLY A 103 4.01 4.95 -10.98
C GLY A 103 5.08 4.73 -9.88
N ASN A 104 4.74 4.94 -8.60
CA ASN A 104 5.63 4.64 -7.49
C ASN A 104 5.66 3.14 -7.21
N LYS A 105 6.64 2.69 -6.42
CA LYS A 105 6.63 1.31 -5.89
C LYS A 105 5.35 1.06 -5.09
N LEU A 106 4.87 -0.17 -5.13
CA LEU A 106 3.80 -0.63 -4.26
C LEU A 106 4.24 -0.48 -2.79
N PHE A 107 3.32 -0.14 -1.90
CA PHE A 107 3.68 -0.08 -0.48
C PHE A 107 4.09 -1.47 0.01
N GLY A 108 5.20 -1.57 0.72
CA GLY A 108 5.80 -2.85 1.12
C GLY A 108 6.73 -3.48 0.08
N GLN A 109 6.76 -3.03 -1.18
CA GLN A 109 7.65 -3.57 -2.21
C GLN A 109 9.13 -3.44 -1.81
N ASN A 110 9.52 -2.33 -1.21
CA ASN A 110 10.88 -2.11 -0.69
C ASN A 110 11.28 -3.16 0.36
N VAL A 111 10.32 -3.58 1.19
CA VAL A 111 10.53 -4.63 2.21
C VAL A 111 10.68 -5.99 1.54
N ALA A 112 9.85 -6.27 0.56
CA ALA A 112 9.86 -7.53 -0.19
C ALA A 112 11.15 -7.72 -1.01
N GLU A 113 11.68 -6.65 -1.60
CA GLU A 113 12.91 -6.68 -2.41
C GLU A 113 14.19 -6.94 -1.60
N GLN A 114 14.17 -6.77 -0.27
CA GLN A 114 15.32 -7.02 0.59
C GLN A 114 15.60 -8.50 0.85
N VAL A 115 14.71 -9.39 0.42
CA VAL A 115 14.80 -10.82 0.71
C VAL A 115 15.20 -11.59 -0.53
N ASN A 116 16.18 -12.48 -0.39
CA ASN A 116 16.55 -13.41 -1.45
C ASN A 116 15.47 -14.49 -1.60
N ARG A 117 14.95 -14.67 -2.82
CA ARG A 117 13.74 -15.44 -3.11
C ARG A 117 14.08 -16.82 -3.70
N LYS A 118 13.38 -17.85 -3.20
CA LYS A 118 13.20 -19.12 -3.90
C LYS A 118 11.73 -19.50 -3.78
N HIS A 119 11.02 -19.63 -4.91
CA HIS A 119 9.61 -20.06 -4.99
C HIS A 119 8.70 -19.29 -4.05
N THR A 120 8.09 -18.24 -4.55
CA THR A 120 7.45 -17.26 -3.67
C THR A 120 6.08 -16.87 -4.17
N ASN A 121 5.17 -16.76 -3.19
CA ASN A 121 3.88 -16.13 -3.35
C ASN A 121 3.97 -14.69 -2.82
N CYS A 122 3.45 -13.73 -3.56
CA CYS A 122 3.25 -12.37 -3.07
C CYS A 122 1.76 -12.11 -2.82
N VAL A 123 1.45 -11.55 -1.66
CA VAL A 123 0.08 -11.15 -1.31
C VAL A 123 -0.10 -9.67 -1.63
N TYR A 124 -1.15 -9.35 -2.36
CA TYR A 124 -1.53 -8.00 -2.76
C TYR A 124 -2.79 -7.61 -2.01
N THR A 125 -2.69 -6.59 -1.13
CA THR A 125 -3.80 -6.07 -0.35
C THR A 125 -4.29 -4.74 -0.91
N GLU A 126 -5.48 -4.32 -0.52
CA GLU A 126 -6.05 -3.06 -0.97
C GLU A 126 -5.41 -1.86 -0.27
N GLY A 127 -5.25 -1.94 1.06
CA GLY A 127 -4.80 -0.86 1.91
C GLY A 127 -3.46 -1.13 2.62
N GLU A 128 -2.79 -0.06 3.04
CA GLU A 128 -1.51 -0.15 3.74
C GLU A 128 -1.64 -0.87 5.08
N TRP A 129 -2.73 -0.62 5.82
CA TRP A 129 -2.98 -1.34 7.09
C TRP A 129 -3.23 -2.82 6.88
N ASP A 130 -3.90 -3.20 5.80
CA ASP A 130 -4.14 -4.61 5.48
C ASP A 130 -2.82 -5.31 5.14
N CYS A 131 -1.93 -4.61 4.43
CA CYS A 131 -0.57 -5.07 4.15
C CYS A 131 0.19 -5.38 5.46
N LEU A 132 0.18 -4.44 6.42
CA LEU A 132 0.84 -4.66 7.70
C LEU A 132 0.18 -5.79 8.50
N SER A 133 -1.15 -5.85 8.51
CA SER A 133 -1.91 -6.90 9.23
C SER A 133 -1.60 -8.29 8.69
N VAL A 134 -1.65 -8.47 7.36
CA VAL A 134 -1.34 -9.75 6.72
C VAL A 134 0.12 -10.14 6.94
N PHE A 135 1.05 -9.20 6.79
CA PHE A 135 2.47 -9.43 7.04
C PHE A 135 2.70 -9.91 8.48
N GLN A 136 2.17 -9.19 9.46
CA GLN A 136 2.32 -9.53 10.88
C GLN A 136 1.70 -10.89 11.20
N ALA A 137 0.46 -11.13 10.74
CA ALA A 137 -0.23 -12.40 10.98
C ALA A 137 0.55 -13.60 10.39
N GLN A 138 1.12 -13.47 9.20
CA GLN A 138 1.96 -14.52 8.62
C GLN A 138 3.25 -14.73 9.40
N CYS A 139 3.91 -13.66 9.86
CA CYS A 139 5.07 -13.79 10.74
C CYS A 139 4.70 -14.47 12.07
N ASP A 140 3.57 -14.09 12.67
CA ASP A 140 3.11 -14.66 13.95
C ASP A 140 2.72 -16.14 13.80
N SER A 141 2.14 -16.52 12.66
CA SER A 141 1.71 -17.92 12.41
C SER A 141 2.85 -18.93 12.37
N VAL A 142 4.08 -18.49 12.11
CA VAL A 142 5.25 -19.36 12.03
C VAL A 142 6.16 -19.32 13.27
N LYS A 143 5.82 -18.47 14.27
CA LYS A 143 6.56 -18.40 15.54
C LYS A 143 6.61 -19.77 16.24
N GLY A 144 7.76 -20.12 16.77
CA GLY A 144 7.98 -21.42 17.44
C GLY A 144 8.00 -22.61 16.48
N THR A 145 7.95 -22.41 15.18
CA THR A 145 8.07 -23.46 14.15
C THR A 145 9.45 -23.42 13.48
N LYS A 146 9.75 -24.43 12.68
CA LYS A 146 10.97 -24.45 11.83
C LYS A 146 11.01 -23.32 10.78
N TYR A 147 9.91 -22.62 10.58
CA TYR A 147 9.78 -21.51 9.64
C TYR A 147 9.85 -20.14 10.33
N GLU A 148 10.12 -20.11 11.63
CA GLU A 148 10.33 -18.85 12.35
C GLU A 148 11.44 -18.03 11.69
N GLY A 149 11.20 -16.73 11.52
CA GLY A 149 12.09 -15.84 10.78
C GLY A 149 11.84 -15.80 9.26
N HIS A 150 10.96 -16.67 8.72
CA HIS A 150 10.53 -16.54 7.33
C HIS A 150 9.78 -15.21 7.14
N GLN A 151 10.26 -14.41 6.19
CA GLN A 151 9.64 -13.14 5.88
C GLN A 151 8.63 -13.31 4.75
N PRO A 152 7.34 -13.01 4.98
CA PRO A 152 6.32 -13.02 3.95
C PRO A 152 6.49 -11.86 2.97
N PHE A 153 5.95 -12.00 1.76
CA PHE A 153 5.91 -10.97 0.75
C PHE A 153 4.49 -10.43 0.66
N VAL A 154 4.30 -9.24 1.20
CA VAL A 154 3.00 -8.56 1.22
C VAL A 154 3.17 -7.13 0.78
N VAL A 155 2.35 -6.70 -0.14
CA VAL A 155 2.33 -5.34 -0.68
C VAL A 155 0.90 -4.82 -0.77
N SER A 156 0.72 -3.50 -0.78
CA SER A 156 -0.57 -2.91 -1.07
C SER A 156 -0.52 -1.92 -2.22
N ILE A 157 -1.71 -1.67 -2.79
CA ILE A 157 -1.88 -0.80 -3.94
C ILE A 157 -1.87 0.66 -3.46
N PRO A 158 -1.09 1.55 -4.08
CA PRO A 158 -1.21 2.97 -3.83
C PRO A 158 -2.54 3.50 -4.43
N LEU A 159 -3.16 4.48 -3.79
CA LEU A 159 -4.29 5.26 -4.33
C LEU A 159 -5.60 4.47 -4.60
N GLY A 160 -5.77 3.30 -3.96
CA GLY A 160 -7.02 2.54 -3.94
C GLY A 160 -7.32 1.72 -5.19
N THR A 161 -8.42 0.95 -5.12
CA THR A 161 -8.83 -0.10 -6.05
C THR A 161 -8.97 0.32 -7.51
N LYS A 162 -9.46 1.53 -7.78
CA LYS A 162 -9.62 2.05 -9.13
C LYS A 162 -8.32 2.03 -9.96
N ASN A 163 -7.19 2.16 -9.28
CA ASN A 163 -5.88 2.25 -9.91
C ASN A 163 -5.06 0.96 -9.79
N ALA A 164 -5.67 -0.13 -9.31
CA ALA A 164 -4.97 -1.37 -8.99
C ALA A 164 -4.19 -1.95 -10.16
N VAL A 165 -4.87 -2.14 -11.29
CA VAL A 165 -4.25 -2.71 -12.50
C VAL A 165 -3.11 -1.82 -13.00
N GLU A 166 -3.32 -0.51 -13.09
CA GLU A 166 -2.31 0.43 -13.59
C GLU A 166 -1.08 0.47 -12.67
N ALA A 167 -1.28 0.53 -11.34
CA ALA A 167 -0.19 0.51 -10.38
C ALA A 167 0.63 -0.78 -10.45
N MET A 168 -0.03 -1.93 -10.61
CA MET A 168 0.65 -3.21 -10.75
C MET A 168 1.37 -3.33 -12.11
N LEU A 169 0.82 -2.79 -13.19
CA LEU A 169 1.48 -2.75 -14.49
C LEU A 169 2.72 -1.85 -14.49
N HIS A 170 2.70 -0.73 -13.78
CA HIS A 170 3.90 0.09 -13.56
C HIS A 170 5.00 -0.66 -12.79
N ASN A 171 4.62 -1.64 -11.98
CA ASN A 171 5.52 -2.49 -11.20
C ASN A 171 5.57 -3.93 -11.73
N LYS A 172 5.30 -4.14 -13.04
CA LYS A 172 5.17 -5.47 -13.64
C LYS A 172 6.38 -6.37 -13.42
N ASP A 173 7.58 -5.82 -13.48
CA ASP A 173 8.81 -6.62 -13.31
C ASP A 173 8.91 -7.18 -11.88
N PHE A 174 8.47 -6.40 -10.88
CA PHE A 174 8.31 -6.88 -9.51
C PHE A 174 7.20 -7.93 -9.42
N VAL A 175 6.02 -7.65 -9.97
CA VAL A 175 4.86 -8.56 -9.93
C VAL A 175 5.19 -9.91 -10.57
N LEU A 176 5.79 -9.89 -11.75
CA LEU A 176 6.14 -11.09 -12.52
C LEU A 176 7.38 -11.82 -11.98
N SER A 177 8.06 -11.27 -10.99
CA SER A 177 9.19 -11.94 -10.34
C SER A 177 8.78 -13.00 -9.31
N TYR A 178 7.47 -13.15 -9.04
CA TYR A 178 6.91 -14.15 -8.15
C TYR A 178 6.28 -15.31 -8.95
N ASP A 179 6.31 -16.51 -8.37
CA ASP A 179 5.71 -17.71 -8.99
C ASP A 179 4.18 -17.66 -8.94
N SER A 180 3.66 -17.07 -7.87
CA SER A 180 2.22 -16.91 -7.66
C SER A 180 1.87 -15.60 -6.98
N MET A 181 0.63 -15.15 -7.18
CA MET A 181 0.05 -14.01 -6.47
C MET A 181 -1.22 -14.41 -5.74
N THR A 182 -1.41 -13.85 -4.56
CA THR A 182 -2.68 -13.89 -3.84
C THR A 182 -3.26 -12.48 -3.81
N ILE A 183 -4.45 -12.30 -4.37
CA ILE A 183 -5.14 -11.01 -4.37
C ILE A 183 -6.10 -11.00 -3.19
N PHE A 184 -5.77 -10.21 -2.18
CA PHE A 184 -6.49 -10.10 -0.92
C PHE A 184 -7.10 -8.70 -0.79
N PHE A 185 -8.15 -8.44 -1.58
CA PHE A 185 -8.92 -7.20 -1.55
C PHE A 185 -10.23 -7.41 -0.81
N ASP A 186 -10.86 -6.31 -0.38
CA ASP A 186 -12.16 -6.34 0.25
C ASP A 186 -13.19 -7.01 -0.67
N ASP A 187 -14.19 -7.68 -0.10
CA ASP A 187 -15.24 -8.37 -0.87
C ASP A 187 -16.48 -7.48 -1.09
N ASP A 188 -16.30 -6.17 -1.02
CA ASP A 188 -17.32 -5.20 -1.36
C ASP A 188 -17.52 -5.12 -2.88
N GLN A 189 -18.76 -4.86 -3.28
CA GLN A 189 -19.16 -4.79 -4.68
C GLN A 189 -19.71 -3.40 -5.00
N ALA A 190 -19.29 -2.84 -6.13
CA ALA A 190 -19.82 -1.58 -6.61
C ALA A 190 -21.28 -1.71 -7.05
N THR A 191 -22.08 -0.70 -6.69
CA THR A 191 -23.45 -0.58 -7.19
C THR A 191 -23.45 -0.25 -8.69
N PRO A 192 -24.56 -0.52 -9.44
CA PRO A 192 -24.64 -0.15 -10.86
C PRO A 192 -24.40 1.35 -11.11
N LEU A 193 -24.80 2.22 -10.17
CA LEU A 193 -24.56 3.66 -10.26
C LEU A 193 -23.08 3.99 -10.09
N GLU A 194 -22.38 3.32 -9.20
CA GLU A 194 -20.95 3.49 -9.00
C GLU A 194 -20.16 3.01 -10.23
N LEU A 195 -20.52 1.84 -10.77
CA LEU A 195 -19.92 1.32 -12.00
C LEU A 195 -20.11 2.27 -13.18
N SER A 196 -21.29 2.88 -13.33
CA SER A 196 -21.55 3.87 -14.39
C SER A 196 -20.66 5.12 -14.27
N LYS A 197 -20.18 5.41 -13.06
CA LYS A 197 -19.21 6.49 -12.76
C LYS A 197 -17.76 6.05 -12.80
N GLY A 198 -17.49 4.80 -13.18
CA GLY A 198 -16.15 4.20 -13.20
C GLY A 198 -15.56 3.99 -11.80
N ILE A 199 -16.42 3.84 -10.78
CA ILE A 199 -16.01 3.46 -9.43
C ILE A 199 -15.91 1.94 -9.40
N MET A 200 -14.76 1.43 -8.97
CA MET A 200 -14.49 0.02 -8.74
C MET A 200 -14.32 -0.20 -7.25
N ARG A 201 -14.91 -1.27 -6.74
CA ARG A 201 -14.74 -1.75 -5.37
C ARG A 201 -13.77 -2.93 -5.34
N GLY A 202 -13.53 -3.50 -4.17
CA GLY A 202 -12.56 -4.59 -4.00
C GLY A 202 -12.80 -5.78 -4.91
N LYS A 203 -14.07 -6.18 -5.08
CA LYS A 203 -14.43 -7.30 -5.96
C LYS A 203 -14.07 -7.05 -7.43
N GLU A 204 -14.51 -5.93 -8.01
CA GLU A 204 -14.23 -5.60 -9.41
C GLU A 204 -12.75 -5.37 -9.65
N ALA A 205 -12.05 -4.76 -8.69
CA ALA A 205 -10.61 -4.54 -8.78
C ALA A 205 -9.84 -5.87 -8.76
N ARG A 206 -10.23 -6.80 -7.89
CA ARG A 206 -9.67 -8.15 -7.84
C ARG A 206 -9.83 -8.89 -9.16
N GLU A 207 -11.02 -8.87 -9.74
CA GLU A 207 -11.31 -9.49 -11.03
C GLU A 207 -10.51 -8.84 -12.17
N ALA A 208 -10.38 -7.52 -12.17
CA ALA A 208 -9.60 -6.79 -13.16
C ALA A 208 -8.10 -7.11 -13.06
N VAL A 209 -7.55 -7.16 -11.85
CA VAL A 209 -6.15 -7.56 -11.62
C VAL A 209 -5.93 -9.01 -12.04
N ALA A 210 -6.80 -9.93 -11.62
CA ALA A 210 -6.71 -11.33 -12.03
C ALA A 210 -6.71 -11.48 -13.55
N SER A 211 -7.59 -10.77 -14.25
CA SER A 211 -7.67 -10.79 -15.70
C SER A 211 -6.43 -10.21 -16.39
N ALA A 212 -5.81 -9.19 -15.81
CA ALA A 212 -4.61 -8.55 -16.36
C ALA A 212 -3.36 -9.44 -16.27
N PHE A 213 -3.29 -10.31 -15.26
CA PHE A 213 -2.11 -11.14 -14.98
C PHE A 213 -2.32 -12.63 -15.21
N ILE A 214 -3.53 -13.06 -15.63
CA ILE A 214 -3.82 -14.47 -15.93
C ILE A 214 -2.86 -15.00 -17.02
N GLY A 215 -2.31 -16.19 -16.79
CA GLY A 215 -1.35 -16.80 -17.68
C GLY A 215 0.11 -16.33 -17.54
N ASN A 216 0.36 -15.30 -16.72
CA ASN A 216 1.73 -14.82 -16.43
C ASN A 216 2.23 -15.28 -15.07
N VAL A 217 1.33 -15.42 -14.08
CA VAL A 217 1.61 -15.92 -12.72
C VAL A 217 0.48 -16.83 -12.28
N GLU A 218 0.77 -17.75 -11.35
CA GLU A 218 -0.27 -18.56 -10.71
C GLU A 218 -1.12 -17.67 -9.79
N LEU A 219 -2.44 -17.67 -9.99
CA LEU A 219 -3.41 -16.96 -9.14
C LEU A 219 -3.87 -17.86 -8.00
N ARG A 220 -3.89 -17.33 -6.78
CA ARG A 220 -4.35 -18.01 -5.56
C ARG A 220 -5.32 -17.15 -4.78
#